data_b9ae62a62312749824882da5208bc77e
#
_entry.id   b9ae62a62312749824882da5208bc77e
#
_cell.length_a   1.000
_cell.length_b   1.000
_cell.length_c   1.000
_cell.angle_alpha   90.00
_cell.angle_beta   90.00
_cell.angle_gamma   90.00
#
_symmetry.space_group_name_H-M   'P 1'
#
loop_
_entity.id
_entity.type
_entity.pdbx_description
1 polymer ?
#
loop_
_entity_poly.entity_id
_entity_poly.type
_entity_poly.pdbx_seq_one_letter_code
_entity_poly.pdbx_strand_id
1 'polypeptide(L)' 'MTKMKPKVKIIETEGSSISLESQINQFLQKIDVDNFIDIKLNTLERINSSPDDKHIALIMYLE' A
#
# COMPACT_ATOMS: atom_id res chain seq x y z
N MET A 1 14.54 12.78 22.80
CA MET A 1 14.36 11.54 22.05
C MET A 1 13.05 11.55 21.32
N THR A 2 13.10 11.40 20.02
CA THR A 2 11.90 11.38 19.21
C THR A 2 11.26 9.99 19.27
N LYS A 3 10.08 9.92 19.80
CA LYS A 3 9.35 8.66 19.80
C LYS A 3 8.77 8.42 18.43
N MET A 4 9.10 7.30 17.81
CA MET A 4 8.48 6.88 16.58
C MET A 4 7.06 6.40 16.86
N LYS A 5 6.15 6.79 16.02
CA LYS A 5 4.74 6.43 16.15
C LYS A 5 4.30 5.58 14.97
N PRO A 6 3.39 4.62 15.20
CA PRO A 6 2.82 3.86 14.11
C PRO A 6 2.05 4.77 13.16
N LYS A 7 2.24 4.56 11.87
CA LYS A 7 1.52 5.29 10.84
C LYS A 7 1.04 4.33 9.77
N VAL A 8 0.06 4.78 9.01
CA VAL A 8 -0.54 3.99 7.95
C VAL A 8 -0.47 4.77 6.65
N LYS A 9 -0.01 4.12 5.60
CA LYS A 9 -0.05 4.65 4.25
C LYS A 9 -1.03 3.81 3.43
N ILE A 10 -2.00 4.47 2.83
CA ILE A 10 -2.97 3.81 1.96
C ILE A 10 -2.66 4.16 0.51
N ILE A 11 -2.50 3.14 -0.31
CA ILE A 11 -2.27 3.29 -1.74
C ILE A 11 -3.42 2.62 -2.46
N GLU A 12 -4.08 3.36 -3.34
CA GLU A 12 -5.17 2.84 -4.16
C GLU A 12 -4.82 2.96 -5.63
N THR A 13 -5.04 1.89 -6.38
CA THR A 13 -4.87 1.89 -7.82
C THR A 13 -6.03 1.17 -8.47
N GLU A 14 -6.30 1.52 -9.73
CA GLU A 14 -7.30 0.83 -10.54
C GLU A 14 -6.60 0.17 -11.72
N GLY A 15 -7.13 -0.98 -12.13
CA GLY A 15 -6.62 -1.71 -13.27
C GLY A 15 -5.53 -2.70 -12.90
N SER A 16 -4.34 -2.52 -13.45
CA SER A 16 -3.25 -3.49 -13.30
C SER A 16 -2.63 -3.47 -11.89
N SER A 17 -2.39 -4.65 -11.34
CA SER A 17 -1.69 -4.80 -10.07
C SER A 17 -0.23 -4.35 -10.15
N ILE A 18 0.31 -4.22 -11.36
CA ILE A 18 1.68 -3.75 -11.56
C ILE A 18 1.84 -2.32 -11.06
N SER A 19 0.83 -1.47 -11.28
CA SER A 19 0.87 -0.10 -10.78
C SER A 19 0.92 -0.06 -9.26
N LEU A 20 0.16 -0.93 -8.60
CA LEU A 20 0.17 -1.01 -7.15
C LEU A 20 1.53 -1.45 -6.64
N GLU A 21 2.09 -2.50 -7.23
CA GLU A 21 3.39 -3.02 -6.85
C GLU A 21 4.47 -1.94 -6.98
N SER A 22 4.45 -1.20 -8.08
CA SER A 22 5.42 -0.13 -8.31
C SER A 22 5.33 0.95 -7.23
N GLN A 23 4.13 1.37 -6.90
CA GLN A 23 3.94 2.40 -5.88
C GLN A 23 4.33 1.92 -4.50
N ILE A 24 4.03 0.67 -4.18
CA ILE A 24 4.44 0.07 -2.91
C ILE A 24 5.96 0.05 -2.81
N ASN A 25 6.63 -0.41 -3.85
CA ASN A 25 8.09 -0.49 -3.84
C ASN A 25 8.74 0.87 -3.72
N GLN A 26 8.19 1.88 -4.38
CA GLN A 26 8.68 3.25 -4.24
C GLN A 26 8.55 3.77 -2.81
N PHE A 27 7.43 3.46 -2.17
CA PHE A 27 7.22 3.89 -0.80
C PHE A 27 8.17 3.15 0.15
N LEU A 28 8.35 1.86 -0.05
CA LEU A 28 9.22 1.05 0.82
C LEU A 28 10.68 1.49 0.75
N GLN A 29 11.11 2.06 -0.37
CA GLN A 29 12.47 2.59 -0.50
C GLN A 29 12.70 3.80 0.39
N LYS A 30 11.65 4.49 0.81
CA LYS A 30 11.74 5.66 1.67
C LYS A 30 11.73 5.31 3.15
N ILE A 31 11.44 4.07 3.49
CA ILE A 31 11.33 3.61 4.87
C ILE A 31 12.48 2.66 5.17
N ASP A 32 13.09 2.82 6.35
CA ASP A 32 14.06 1.84 6.81
C ASP A 32 13.35 0.52 7.10
N VAL A 33 14.04 -0.58 6.80
CA VAL A 33 13.47 -1.90 7.02
C VAL A 33 13.08 -2.11 8.48
N ASP A 34 13.80 -1.50 9.40
CA ASP A 34 13.51 -1.59 10.82
C ASP A 34 12.22 -0.87 11.21
N ASN A 35 11.75 0.03 10.37
CA ASN A 35 10.54 0.82 10.62
C ASN A 35 9.33 0.26 9.93
N PHE A 36 9.49 -0.77 9.14
CA PHE A 36 8.38 -1.45 8.48
C PHE A 36 7.70 -2.41 9.45
N ILE A 37 6.38 -2.33 9.56
CA ILE A 37 5.62 -3.19 10.45
C ILE A 37 4.90 -4.29 9.67
N ASP A 38 4.04 -3.89 8.73
CA ASP A 38 3.22 -4.86 8.01
C ASP A 38 2.62 -4.21 6.76
N ILE A 39 2.17 -5.06 5.85
CA ILE A 39 1.46 -4.60 4.66
C ILE A 39 0.29 -5.54 4.42
N LYS A 40 -0.87 -4.97 4.13
CA LYS A 40 -2.07 -5.73 3.78
C LYS A 40 -2.52 -5.32 2.39
N LEU A 41 -2.82 -6.31 1.58
CA LEU A 41 -3.29 -6.09 0.23
C LEU A 41 -4.74 -6.54 0.12
N ASN A 42 -5.54 -5.76 -0.58
CA ASN A 42 -6.93 -6.08 -0.83
C ASN A 42 -7.29 -5.72 -2.26
N THR A 43 -8.14 -6.53 -2.87
CA THR A 43 -8.62 -6.29 -4.22
C THR A 43 -10.13 -6.29 -4.18
N LEU A 44 -10.72 -5.20 -4.67
CA LEU A 44 -12.16 -5.08 -4.78
C LEU A 44 -12.55 -5.38 -6.23
N GLU A 45 -13.27 -6.47 -6.42
CA GLU A 45 -13.80 -6.81 -7.73
C GLU A 45 -15.08 -6.04 -7.99
N ARG A 46 -15.15 -5.39 -9.14
CA ARG A 46 -16.39 -4.74 -9.55
C ARG A 46 -17.25 -5.75 -10.30
N ILE A 47 -18.43 -5.95 -9.79
CA ILE A 47 -19.36 -6.93 -10.34
C ILE A 47 -20.06 -6.41 -11.59
N ASN A 48 -20.14 -5.12 -11.81
CA ASN A 48 -20.87 -4.51 -12.92
C ASN A 48 -19.93 -3.95 -13.97
N SER A 49 -19.88 -4.58 -15.12
CA SER A 49 -19.41 -4.07 -16.41
C SER A 49 -18.15 -3.22 -16.45
N SER A 50 -17.53 -2.90 -15.35
CA SER A 50 -16.25 -2.21 -15.33
C SER A 50 -15.13 -3.25 -15.29
N PRO A 51 -14.23 -3.25 -16.27
CA PRO A 51 -13.17 -4.24 -16.31
C PRO A 51 -12.05 -3.98 -15.31
N ASP A 52 -12.12 -2.87 -14.58
CA ASP A 52 -11.02 -2.44 -13.72
C ASP A 52 -11.28 -2.80 -12.28
N ASP A 53 -10.44 -3.68 -11.74
CA ASP A 53 -10.44 -4.00 -10.31
C ASP A 53 -9.74 -2.88 -9.56
N LYS A 54 -10.23 -2.61 -8.37
CA LYS A 54 -9.59 -1.64 -7.49
C LYS A 54 -8.69 -2.38 -6.51
N HIS A 55 -7.42 -2.00 -6.50
CA HIS A 55 -6.42 -2.57 -5.60
C HIS A 55 -6.07 -1.59 -4.50
N ILE A 56 -6.05 -2.07 -3.28
CA ILE A 56 -5.74 -1.25 -2.11
C ILE A 56 -4.61 -1.90 -1.33
N ALA A 57 -3.60 -1.11 -1.00
CA ALA A 57 -2.52 -1.53 -0.12
C ALA A 57 -2.53 -0.69 1.13
N LEU A 58 -2.45 -1.35 2.28
CA LEU A 58 -2.36 -0.71 3.57
C LEU A 58 -0.98 -1.02 4.15
N ILE A 59 -0.14 -0.01 4.27
CA ILE A 59 1.22 -0.18 4.78
C ILE A 59 1.30 0.41 6.16
N MET A 60 1.68 -0.40 7.13
CA MET A 60 1.90 0.06 8.51
C MET A 60 3.39 0.19 8.76
N TYR A 61 3.79 1.33 9.31
CA TYR A 61 5.19 1.63 9.53
C TYR A 61 5.36 2.58 10.71
N LEU A 62 6.59 2.72 11.16
CA LEU A 62 6.94 3.66 12.22
C LEU A 62 7.59 4.92 11.63
N GLU A 63 7.17 6.04 12.17
CA GLU A 63 7.76 7.32 11.75
C GLU A 63 7.93 8.29 12.90
#